data_21b8c4fe8c20c5c230ee41f0ebf14c4c
#
_entry.id   21b8c4fe8c20c5c230ee41f0ebf14c4c
#
_cell.length_a   1.000
_cell.length_b   1.000
_cell.length_c   1.000
_cell.angle_alpha   90.00
_cell.angle_beta   90.00
_cell.angle_gamma   90.00
#
_symmetry.space_group_name_H-M   'P 1'
#
loop_
_entity.id
_entity.type
_entity.pdbx_description
1 polymer ?
#
loop_
_entity_poly.entity_id
_entity_poly.type
_entity_poly.pdbx_seq_one_letter_code
_entity_poly.pdbx_strand_id
1 'polypeptide(L)'
;MDYLSVNQIAEKWGISPELVRRHCRQKRIPKAKQVNGSWMIPANAKKPENPGNAPKGPLLPPLAVKLMRQKKKKNYHGLYDYVQIDFTYSSSRMASNRLTRGQVETIFRKGKVRESFEPLKVSDLVEVMNHCVCVDYVLDHISEPLSQKFIQELHYKLMFGTVDHRKAQVAPGEYRTAAKMARRKYITDPGKIDATLGKIIKGYENLDEIGMTEILEFHVMFEQMVPFGDGNGRVGRLIMFKECLRHGVMPFILDDKHRNQYIKGIQEWREDRTKFMQVAFAAQERFEHQLELHKLAEYRSRAYMNQHDHDENIDDKPYVDEEDEEGHNTMPQNLKNEEEEIDEDFLRAFGLAR
;
A
#
# COMPACT_ATOMS: atom_id res chain seq x y z
N MET A 1 -26.10 39.45 -19.67
CA MET A 1 -25.40 38.65 -18.63
C MET A 1 -25.83 39.19 -17.29
N ASP A 2 -26.52 38.38 -16.51
CA ASP A 2 -26.96 38.79 -15.18
C ASP A 2 -25.83 38.73 -14.19
N TYR A 3 -25.76 39.74 -13.32
CA TYR A 3 -24.74 39.86 -12.28
C TYR A 3 -25.42 39.81 -10.91
N LEU A 4 -24.78 39.10 -9.98
CA LEU A 4 -25.19 38.97 -8.60
C LEU A 4 -24.20 39.70 -7.67
N SER A 5 -24.72 40.14 -6.55
CA SER A 5 -23.88 40.72 -5.47
C SER A 5 -23.06 39.67 -4.75
N VAL A 6 -22.07 40.12 -3.99
CA VAL A 6 -21.24 39.25 -3.14
C VAL A 6 -22.08 38.39 -2.20
N ASN A 7 -23.11 38.95 -1.58
CA ASN A 7 -23.95 38.25 -0.62
C ASN A 7 -24.79 37.15 -1.29
N GLN A 8 -25.36 37.43 -2.47
CA GLN A 8 -26.13 36.44 -3.25
C GLN A 8 -25.25 35.28 -3.73
N ILE A 9 -24.03 35.58 -4.14
CA ILE A 9 -23.06 34.53 -4.53
C ILE A 9 -22.55 33.74 -3.31
N ALA A 10 -22.37 34.39 -2.18
CA ALA A 10 -21.97 33.74 -0.92
C ALA A 10 -23.02 32.71 -0.49
N GLU A 11 -24.31 33.09 -0.53
CA GLU A 11 -25.42 32.21 -0.26
C GLU A 11 -25.49 31.04 -1.27
N LYS A 12 -25.42 31.35 -2.57
CA LYS A 12 -25.44 30.36 -3.65
C LYS A 12 -24.32 29.31 -3.53
N TRP A 13 -23.13 29.71 -3.07
CA TRP A 13 -21.96 28.84 -2.98
C TRP A 13 -21.75 28.24 -1.58
N GLY A 14 -22.56 28.63 -0.58
CA GLY A 14 -22.43 28.19 0.80
C GLY A 14 -21.09 28.58 1.42
N ILE A 15 -20.64 29.84 1.23
CA ILE A 15 -19.37 30.36 1.77
C ILE A 15 -19.56 31.77 2.31
N SER A 16 -18.61 32.24 3.12
CA SER A 16 -18.68 33.59 3.65
C SER A 16 -18.54 34.68 2.57
N PRO A 17 -19.23 35.82 2.68
CA PRO A 17 -19.07 36.96 1.78
C PRO A 17 -17.63 37.45 1.67
N GLU A 18 -16.86 37.35 2.75
CA GLU A 18 -15.45 37.75 2.75
C GLU A 18 -14.58 36.83 1.88
N LEU A 19 -14.87 35.52 1.86
CA LEU A 19 -14.20 34.59 0.99
C LEU A 19 -14.52 34.89 -0.50
N VAL A 20 -15.75 35.27 -0.84
CA VAL A 20 -16.11 35.74 -2.19
C VAL A 20 -15.33 36.97 -2.58
N ARG A 21 -15.24 37.98 -1.70
CA ARG A 21 -14.45 39.19 -1.95
C ARG A 21 -12.98 38.88 -2.17
N ARG A 22 -12.42 37.95 -1.39
CA ARG A 22 -11.04 37.47 -1.56
C ARG A 22 -10.82 36.83 -2.94
N HIS A 23 -11.74 35.99 -3.40
CA HIS A 23 -11.67 35.42 -4.75
C HIS A 23 -11.75 36.49 -5.85
N CYS A 24 -12.58 37.51 -5.69
CA CYS A 24 -12.66 38.63 -6.62
C CYS A 24 -11.32 39.44 -6.66
N ARG A 25 -10.78 39.81 -5.50
CA ARG A 25 -9.46 40.48 -5.40
C ARG A 25 -8.33 39.67 -6.05
N GLN A 26 -8.36 38.38 -5.92
CA GLN A 26 -7.40 37.45 -6.51
C GLN A 26 -7.64 37.13 -7.99
N LYS A 27 -8.65 37.80 -8.64
CA LYS A 27 -9.04 37.58 -10.05
C LYS A 27 -9.40 36.11 -10.37
N ARG A 28 -9.83 35.33 -9.36
CA ARG A 28 -10.20 33.92 -9.49
C ARG A 28 -11.60 33.68 -10.02
N ILE A 29 -12.42 34.73 -10.11
CA ILE A 29 -13.76 34.68 -10.68
C ILE A 29 -13.71 35.42 -12.02
N PRO A 30 -13.75 34.71 -13.16
CA PRO A 30 -13.73 35.36 -14.48
C PRO A 30 -14.88 36.34 -14.64
N LYS A 31 -14.62 37.49 -15.26
CA LYS A 31 -15.59 38.55 -15.53
C LYS A 31 -16.24 39.20 -14.30
N ALA A 32 -15.76 38.93 -13.07
CA ALA A 32 -16.14 39.75 -11.92
C ALA A 32 -15.59 41.14 -12.08
N LYS A 33 -16.42 42.16 -11.78
CA LYS A 33 -16.08 43.57 -11.92
C LYS A 33 -16.51 44.36 -10.68
N GLN A 34 -15.83 45.47 -10.41
CA GLN A 34 -16.20 46.35 -9.33
C GLN A 34 -17.01 47.56 -9.90
N VAL A 35 -18.18 47.80 -9.36
CA VAL A 35 -19.06 48.91 -9.73
C VAL A 35 -19.44 49.65 -8.46
N ASN A 36 -19.18 50.94 -8.39
CA ASN A 36 -19.43 51.79 -7.23
C ASN A 36 -18.92 51.18 -5.90
N GLY A 37 -17.67 50.66 -5.91
CA GLY A 37 -17.07 50.04 -4.74
C GLY A 37 -17.51 48.61 -4.41
N SER A 38 -18.54 48.10 -5.06
CA SER A 38 -19.10 46.74 -4.84
C SER A 38 -18.76 45.81 -5.95
N TRP A 39 -18.44 44.54 -5.58
CA TRP A 39 -18.18 43.48 -6.55
C TRP A 39 -19.50 42.98 -7.17
N MET A 40 -19.51 42.91 -8.49
CA MET A 40 -20.57 42.32 -9.32
C MET A 40 -20.02 41.07 -10.00
N ILE A 41 -20.69 39.93 -9.81
CA ILE A 41 -20.20 38.62 -10.21
C ILE A 41 -21.21 38.00 -11.18
N PRO A 42 -20.81 37.45 -12.33
CA PRO A 42 -21.75 36.79 -13.25
C PRO A 42 -22.55 35.71 -12.53
N ALA A 43 -23.89 35.70 -12.77
CA ALA A 43 -24.77 34.73 -12.11
C ALA A 43 -24.47 33.28 -12.45
N ASN A 44 -23.79 33.01 -13.57
CA ASN A 44 -23.33 31.70 -14.00
C ASN A 44 -21.88 31.38 -13.60
N ALA A 45 -21.25 32.25 -12.78
CA ALA A 45 -19.88 32.00 -12.30
C ALA A 45 -19.83 30.70 -11.47
N LYS A 46 -18.80 29.90 -11.70
CA LYS A 46 -18.51 28.71 -10.89
C LYS A 46 -17.73 29.12 -9.65
N LYS A 47 -17.99 28.44 -8.53
CA LYS A 47 -17.26 28.59 -7.29
C LYS A 47 -15.79 28.25 -7.54
N PRO A 48 -14.83 29.17 -7.29
CA PRO A 48 -13.41 28.84 -7.42
C PRO A 48 -13.01 27.75 -6.45
N GLU A 49 -12.33 26.73 -6.95
CA GLU A 49 -11.74 25.70 -6.10
C GLU A 49 -10.66 26.32 -5.19
N ASN A 50 -10.60 25.87 -3.95
CA ASN A 50 -9.55 26.33 -3.04
C ASN A 50 -8.19 25.81 -3.53
N PRO A 51 -7.18 26.67 -3.80
CA PRO A 51 -5.87 26.21 -4.25
C PRO A 51 -5.13 25.38 -3.18
N GLY A 52 -5.62 25.39 -1.94
CA GLY A 52 -5.11 24.53 -0.86
C GLY A 52 -5.66 23.11 -0.90
N ASN A 53 -6.72 22.84 -1.66
CA ASN A 53 -7.35 21.52 -1.81
C ASN A 53 -7.14 20.91 -3.20
N ALA A 54 -6.54 21.61 -4.15
CA ALA A 54 -6.08 20.96 -5.36
C ALA A 54 -4.94 19.99 -4.97
N PRO A 55 -5.02 18.71 -5.33
CA PRO A 55 -3.93 17.80 -5.07
C PRO A 55 -2.66 18.34 -5.73
N LYS A 56 -1.64 18.64 -4.93
CA LYS A 56 -0.32 19.04 -5.42
C LYS A 56 0.37 17.77 -5.92
N GLY A 57 0.18 17.44 -7.18
CA GLY A 57 0.76 16.25 -7.81
C GLY A 57 -0.24 15.50 -8.70
N PRO A 58 0.20 14.45 -9.40
CA PRO A 58 -0.69 13.61 -10.19
C PRO A 58 -1.77 13.01 -9.29
N LEU A 59 -3.01 12.93 -9.80
CA LEU A 59 -4.14 12.30 -9.10
C LEU A 59 -3.81 10.82 -8.88
N LEU A 60 -3.58 10.46 -7.62
CA LEU A 60 -3.35 9.07 -7.26
C LEU A 60 -4.61 8.22 -7.43
N PRO A 61 -4.47 6.97 -7.86
CA PRO A 61 -5.58 6.03 -7.96
C PRO A 61 -6.33 5.88 -6.62
N PRO A 62 -7.65 5.63 -6.66
CA PRO A 62 -8.48 5.61 -5.44
C PRO A 62 -8.00 4.63 -4.37
N LEU A 63 -7.46 3.48 -4.77
CA LEU A 63 -6.92 2.47 -3.87
C LEU A 63 -5.69 2.97 -3.12
N ALA A 64 -4.77 3.65 -3.81
CA ALA A 64 -3.60 4.28 -3.19
C ALA A 64 -4.02 5.32 -2.15
N VAL A 65 -4.97 6.19 -2.50
CA VAL A 65 -5.53 7.19 -1.57
C VAL A 65 -6.18 6.53 -0.36
N LYS A 66 -6.92 5.42 -0.55
CA LYS A 66 -7.54 4.65 0.55
C LYS A 66 -6.49 4.13 1.52
N LEU A 67 -5.44 3.48 1.03
CA LEU A 67 -4.35 2.93 1.87
C LEU A 67 -3.61 4.02 2.65
N MET A 68 -3.24 5.12 1.99
CA MET A 68 -2.60 6.27 2.64
C MET A 68 -3.48 6.89 3.74
N ARG A 69 -4.80 6.99 3.49
CA ARG A 69 -5.76 7.50 4.49
C ARG A 69 -5.88 6.56 5.68
N GLN A 70 -5.95 5.26 5.46
CA GLN A 70 -6.04 4.26 6.54
C GLN A 70 -4.73 4.23 7.35
N LYS A 71 -3.57 4.28 6.70
CA LYS A 71 -2.27 4.44 7.36
C LYS A 71 -2.26 5.66 8.29
N LYS A 72 -2.63 6.84 7.77
CA LYS A 72 -2.65 8.09 8.55
C LYS A 72 -3.59 8.01 9.76
N LYS A 73 -4.71 7.30 9.63
CA LYS A 73 -5.70 7.12 10.72
C LYS A 73 -5.35 5.99 11.68
N LYS A 74 -4.26 5.26 11.45
CA LYS A 74 -3.89 4.06 12.22
C LYS A 74 -5.05 3.06 12.33
N ASN A 75 -5.78 2.86 11.22
CA ASN A 75 -6.91 1.94 11.18
C ASN A 75 -6.43 0.50 11.10
N TYR A 76 -6.33 -0.17 12.24
CA TYR A 76 -5.80 -1.53 12.39
C TYR A 76 -6.79 -2.66 12.03
N HIS A 77 -7.92 -2.36 11.41
CA HIS A 77 -8.89 -3.36 10.94
C HIS A 77 -9.27 -3.12 9.48
N GLY A 78 -8.52 -2.27 8.77
CA GLY A 78 -8.76 -1.93 7.38
C GLY A 78 -7.84 -2.67 6.40
N LEU A 79 -7.99 -2.33 5.12
CA LEU A 79 -7.16 -2.87 4.05
C LEU A 79 -5.66 -2.58 4.26
N TYR A 80 -5.31 -1.44 4.87
CA TYR A 80 -3.93 -1.12 5.22
C TYR A 80 -3.33 -2.15 6.18
N ASP A 81 -4.10 -2.55 7.19
CA ASP A 81 -3.71 -3.55 8.16
C ASP A 81 -3.47 -4.92 7.50
N TYR A 82 -4.40 -5.33 6.63
CA TYR A 82 -4.24 -6.52 5.78
C TYR A 82 -2.95 -6.45 4.96
N VAL A 83 -2.70 -5.34 4.25
CA VAL A 83 -1.49 -5.17 3.46
C VAL A 83 -0.24 -5.27 4.33
N GLN A 84 -0.20 -4.62 5.48
CA GLN A 84 0.94 -4.68 6.39
C GLN A 84 1.25 -6.12 6.85
N ILE A 85 0.22 -6.86 7.25
CA ILE A 85 0.40 -8.20 7.82
C ILE A 85 0.68 -9.22 6.72
N ASP A 86 -0.20 -9.30 5.71
CA ASP A 86 -0.14 -10.38 4.73
C ASP A 86 0.99 -10.19 3.71
N PHE A 87 1.28 -8.94 3.32
CA PHE A 87 2.42 -8.69 2.44
C PHE A 87 3.74 -8.93 3.17
N THR A 88 3.87 -8.46 4.42
CA THR A 88 5.07 -8.70 5.22
C THR A 88 5.28 -10.19 5.47
N TYR A 89 4.24 -10.91 5.88
CA TYR A 89 4.29 -12.34 6.08
C TYR A 89 4.72 -13.07 4.81
N SER A 90 3.97 -12.91 3.71
CA SER A 90 4.19 -13.64 2.46
C SER A 90 5.56 -13.34 1.85
N SER A 91 5.95 -12.06 1.80
CA SER A 91 7.22 -11.64 1.25
C SER A 91 8.41 -12.12 2.07
N SER A 92 8.29 -12.13 3.40
CA SER A 92 9.33 -12.67 4.30
C SER A 92 9.41 -14.19 4.24
N ARG A 93 8.28 -14.91 4.17
CA ARG A 93 8.23 -16.36 3.98
C ARG A 93 8.93 -16.79 2.68
N MET A 94 8.73 -16.05 1.58
CA MET A 94 9.45 -16.30 0.33
C MET A 94 10.97 -16.12 0.46
N ALA A 95 11.44 -15.34 1.43
CA ALA A 95 12.84 -15.17 1.80
C ALA A 95 13.29 -16.14 2.91
N SER A 96 12.51 -17.18 3.22
CA SER A 96 12.82 -18.22 4.21
C SER A 96 12.71 -17.78 5.68
N ASN A 97 12.04 -16.66 5.97
CA ASN A 97 11.67 -16.25 7.32
C ASN A 97 10.71 -17.29 7.93
N ARG A 98 10.80 -17.56 9.23
CA ARG A 98 10.08 -18.65 9.89
C ARG A 98 8.86 -18.19 10.69
N LEU A 99 8.68 -16.87 10.86
CA LEU A 99 7.55 -16.35 11.61
C LEU A 99 6.23 -16.75 10.96
N THR A 100 5.26 -17.10 11.78
CA THR A 100 3.88 -17.35 11.35
C THR A 100 3.16 -16.03 11.09
N ARG A 101 2.05 -16.08 10.33
CA ARG A 101 1.21 -14.91 10.08
C ARG A 101 0.73 -14.25 11.39
N GLY A 102 0.30 -15.06 12.36
CA GLY A 102 -0.16 -14.56 13.67
C GLY A 102 0.95 -13.89 14.48
N GLN A 103 2.20 -14.35 14.35
CA GLN A 103 3.35 -13.66 14.96
C GLN A 103 3.62 -12.32 14.27
N VAL A 104 3.59 -12.26 12.94
CA VAL A 104 3.72 -11.01 12.18
C VAL A 104 2.63 -10.02 12.58
N GLU A 105 1.38 -10.47 12.68
CA GLU A 105 0.26 -9.66 13.13
C GLU A 105 0.47 -9.09 14.53
N THR A 106 0.92 -9.92 15.47
CA THR A 106 1.17 -9.49 16.86
C THR A 106 2.32 -8.50 16.94
N ILE A 107 3.38 -8.71 16.15
CA ILE A 107 4.50 -7.78 16.04
C ILE A 107 4.02 -6.44 15.50
N PHE A 108 3.27 -6.46 14.40
CA PHE A 108 2.79 -5.23 13.75
C PHE A 108 1.83 -4.44 14.64
N ARG A 109 0.80 -5.11 15.20
CA ARG A 109 -0.26 -4.44 15.96
C ARG A 109 0.14 -4.07 17.39
N LYS A 110 0.92 -4.92 18.06
CA LYS A 110 1.18 -4.81 19.51
C LYS A 110 2.66 -4.56 19.84
N GLY A 111 3.58 -4.62 18.89
CA GLY A 111 5.02 -4.55 19.16
C GLY A 111 5.54 -5.69 20.04
N LYS A 112 4.78 -6.78 20.14
CA LYS A 112 5.07 -7.92 21.00
C LYS A 112 5.28 -9.17 20.16
N VAL A 113 5.99 -10.14 20.71
CA VAL A 113 6.16 -11.45 20.09
C VAL A 113 5.32 -12.45 20.88
N ARG A 114 4.51 -13.27 20.18
CA ARG A 114 3.81 -14.37 20.84
C ARG A 114 4.82 -15.42 21.31
N GLU A 115 4.53 -16.04 22.43
CA GLU A 115 5.27 -17.20 22.90
C GLU A 115 5.33 -18.26 21.80
N SER A 116 6.49 -18.90 21.69
CA SER A 116 6.77 -19.96 20.73
C SER A 116 7.46 -21.10 21.47
N PHE A 117 7.08 -22.32 21.14
CA PHE A 117 7.73 -23.54 21.68
C PHE A 117 9.19 -23.65 21.21
N GLU A 118 9.51 -23.03 20.05
CA GLU A 118 10.87 -23.00 19.52
C GLU A 118 11.46 -21.59 19.65
N PRO A 119 12.78 -21.47 19.89
CA PRO A 119 13.45 -20.17 19.92
C PRO A 119 13.29 -19.43 18.59
N LEU A 120 12.82 -18.20 18.66
CA LEU A 120 12.72 -17.32 17.51
C LEU A 120 14.10 -16.75 17.14
N LYS A 121 14.39 -16.72 15.86
CA LYS A 121 15.60 -16.06 15.40
C LYS A 121 15.42 -14.54 15.42
N VAL A 122 16.36 -13.84 16.05
CA VAL A 122 16.36 -12.37 16.08
C VAL A 122 16.38 -11.78 14.66
N SER A 123 17.06 -12.42 13.70
CA SER A 123 17.03 -12.00 12.29
C SER A 123 15.62 -11.98 11.73
N ASP A 124 14.82 -13.02 11.99
CA ASP A 124 13.45 -13.14 11.47
C ASP A 124 12.56 -12.01 12.01
N LEU A 125 12.75 -11.63 13.28
CA LEU A 125 12.03 -10.50 13.90
C LEU A 125 12.43 -9.17 13.27
N VAL A 126 13.73 -8.91 13.15
CA VAL A 126 14.23 -7.66 12.56
C VAL A 126 13.78 -7.51 11.11
N GLU A 127 13.85 -8.57 10.32
CA GLU A 127 13.41 -8.56 8.92
C GLU A 127 11.93 -8.26 8.76
N VAL A 128 11.07 -8.82 9.62
CA VAL A 128 9.63 -8.54 9.61
C VAL A 128 9.34 -7.10 10.00
N MET A 129 9.96 -6.59 11.06
CA MET A 129 9.80 -5.20 11.48
C MET A 129 10.26 -4.23 10.38
N ASN A 130 11.42 -4.49 9.78
CA ASN A 130 11.94 -3.69 8.68
C ASN A 130 11.01 -3.73 7.45
N HIS A 131 10.42 -4.89 7.14
CA HIS A 131 9.49 -5.00 6.02
C HIS A 131 8.23 -4.16 6.25
N CYS A 132 7.69 -4.13 7.46
CA CYS A 132 6.57 -3.24 7.81
C CYS A 132 6.94 -1.76 7.59
N VAL A 133 8.15 -1.35 8.01
CA VAL A 133 8.67 0.01 7.75
C VAL A 133 8.79 0.27 6.24
N CYS A 134 9.21 -0.72 5.47
CA CYS A 134 9.31 -0.60 4.01
C CYS A 134 7.94 -0.46 3.34
N VAL A 135 6.90 -1.17 3.80
CA VAL A 135 5.52 -0.98 3.31
C VAL A 135 5.06 0.46 3.57
N ASP A 136 5.33 1.00 4.74
CA ASP A 136 5.01 2.39 5.06
C ASP A 136 5.78 3.38 4.18
N TYR A 137 7.05 3.12 3.94
CA TYR A 137 7.88 3.94 3.07
C TYR A 137 7.37 3.93 1.62
N VAL A 138 6.98 2.78 1.11
CA VAL A 138 6.34 2.64 -0.21
C VAL A 138 5.06 3.47 -0.31
N LEU A 139 4.20 3.41 0.71
CA LEU A 139 2.94 4.17 0.72
C LEU A 139 3.16 5.69 0.78
N ASP A 140 4.22 6.15 1.46
CA ASP A 140 4.56 7.58 1.52
C ASP A 140 5.11 8.12 0.19
N HIS A 141 5.70 7.25 -0.65
CA HIS A 141 6.37 7.60 -1.90
C HIS A 141 5.64 7.08 -3.15
N ILE A 142 4.34 6.75 -3.06
CA ILE A 142 3.56 6.20 -4.20
C ILE A 142 3.61 7.12 -5.42
N SER A 143 3.46 8.43 -5.22
CA SER A 143 3.41 9.42 -6.30
C SER A 143 4.75 9.69 -6.98
N GLU A 144 5.83 9.27 -6.36
CA GLU A 144 7.18 9.55 -6.86
C GLU A 144 7.58 8.57 -7.96
N PRO A 145 8.24 9.05 -9.05
CA PRO A 145 8.83 8.17 -10.05
C PRO A 145 9.87 7.25 -9.44
N LEU A 146 10.08 6.09 -10.05
CA LEU A 146 11.17 5.21 -9.63
C LEU A 146 12.52 5.91 -9.82
N SER A 147 13.39 5.72 -8.83
CA SER A 147 14.77 6.21 -8.86
C SER A 147 15.70 5.23 -8.18
N GLN A 148 16.97 5.24 -8.56
CA GLN A 148 18.00 4.46 -7.89
C GLN A 148 18.06 4.80 -6.39
N LYS A 149 17.94 6.08 -6.05
CA LYS A 149 17.91 6.56 -4.67
C LYS A 149 16.76 5.92 -3.89
N PHE A 150 15.53 5.92 -4.43
CA PHE A 150 14.38 5.27 -3.80
C PHE A 150 14.65 3.79 -3.52
N ILE A 151 15.20 3.07 -4.51
CA ILE A 151 15.50 1.64 -4.43
C ILE A 151 16.58 1.38 -3.37
N GLN A 152 17.63 2.20 -3.33
CA GLN A 152 18.71 2.10 -2.34
C GLN A 152 18.22 2.40 -0.91
N GLU A 153 17.39 3.42 -0.73
CA GLU A 153 16.78 3.73 0.56
C GLU A 153 15.82 2.63 1.04
N LEU A 154 15.05 2.06 0.13
CA LEU A 154 14.17 0.92 0.42
C LEU A 154 14.98 -0.30 0.88
N HIS A 155 16.07 -0.61 0.18
CA HIS A 155 16.99 -1.68 0.56
C HIS A 155 17.68 -1.37 1.89
N TYR A 156 18.09 -0.13 2.12
CA TYR A 156 18.68 0.30 3.40
C TYR A 156 17.73 -0.01 4.57
N LYS A 157 16.48 0.45 4.47
CA LYS A 157 15.46 0.21 5.51
C LYS A 157 15.22 -1.28 5.74
N LEU A 158 15.18 -2.06 4.68
CA LEU A 158 14.92 -3.50 4.74
C LEU A 158 16.05 -4.27 5.45
N MET A 159 17.30 -3.93 5.17
CA MET A 159 18.46 -4.72 5.60
C MET A 159 19.14 -4.17 6.85
N PHE A 160 18.82 -2.94 7.27
CA PHE A 160 19.47 -2.33 8.43
C PHE A 160 19.23 -3.13 9.71
N GLY A 161 20.29 -3.37 10.47
CA GLY A 161 20.23 -4.11 11.75
C GLY A 161 20.00 -5.62 11.63
N THR A 162 19.91 -6.18 10.43
CA THR A 162 19.84 -7.64 10.22
C THR A 162 21.18 -8.31 10.59
N VAL A 163 21.17 -9.64 10.75
CA VAL A 163 22.39 -10.39 11.03
C VAL A 163 23.41 -10.25 9.90
N ASP A 164 22.96 -10.25 8.65
CA ASP A 164 23.82 -10.13 7.47
C ASP A 164 24.49 -8.76 7.41
N HIS A 165 23.77 -7.69 7.74
CA HIS A 165 24.36 -6.36 7.90
C HIS A 165 25.43 -6.37 9.00
N ARG A 166 25.12 -6.90 10.20
CA ARG A 166 26.05 -6.92 11.33
C ARG A 166 27.31 -7.74 11.06
N LYS A 167 27.23 -8.76 10.20
CA LYS A 167 28.38 -9.57 9.76
C LYS A 167 29.08 -8.98 8.54
N ALA A 168 28.75 -7.77 8.14
CA ALA A 168 29.28 -7.09 6.95
C ALA A 168 29.15 -7.89 5.64
N GLN A 169 28.18 -8.82 5.58
CA GLN A 169 27.90 -9.59 4.36
C GLN A 169 27.03 -8.82 3.36
N VAL A 170 26.25 -7.87 3.88
CA VAL A 170 25.39 -7.00 3.09
C VAL A 170 25.54 -5.56 3.58
N ALA A 171 25.89 -4.65 2.69
CA ALA A 171 25.87 -3.21 2.95
C ALA A 171 24.48 -2.64 2.62
N PRO A 172 23.67 -2.24 3.62
CA PRO A 172 22.34 -1.72 3.36
C PRO A 172 22.37 -0.48 2.49
N GLY A 173 21.56 -0.48 1.43
CA GLY A 173 21.49 0.64 0.48
C GLY A 173 22.58 0.64 -0.58
N GLU A 174 23.60 -0.18 -0.47
CA GLU A 174 24.71 -0.22 -1.42
C GLU A 174 24.59 -1.40 -2.38
N TYR A 175 24.96 -1.19 -3.63
CA TYR A 175 25.05 -2.28 -4.59
C TYR A 175 26.18 -3.24 -4.21
N ARG A 176 26.00 -4.52 -4.53
CA ARG A 176 27.06 -5.52 -4.27
C ARG A 176 28.34 -5.23 -5.06
N THR A 177 29.46 -5.45 -4.44
CA THR A 177 30.78 -5.31 -5.05
C THR A 177 31.36 -6.65 -5.51
N ALA A 178 30.90 -7.76 -4.91
CA ALA A 178 31.36 -9.09 -5.24
C ALA A 178 30.46 -9.73 -6.33
N ALA A 179 31.09 -10.54 -7.20
CA ALA A 179 30.36 -11.40 -8.11
C ALA A 179 29.52 -12.40 -7.28
N LYS A 180 28.25 -12.57 -7.65
CA LYS A 180 27.38 -13.53 -6.97
C LYS A 180 27.24 -14.78 -7.82
N MET A 181 27.68 -15.90 -7.33
CA MET A 181 27.41 -17.21 -7.92
C MET A 181 25.95 -17.59 -7.58
N ALA A 182 24.99 -17.07 -8.36
CA ALA A 182 23.63 -17.50 -8.28
C ALA A 182 23.30 -18.35 -9.52
N ARG A 183 22.40 -19.34 -9.36
CA ARG A 183 21.85 -20.15 -10.46
C ARG A 183 20.94 -19.32 -11.41
N ARG A 184 21.25 -18.03 -11.59
CA ARG A 184 20.46 -17.10 -12.43
C ARG A 184 21.25 -16.80 -13.71
N LYS A 185 20.57 -16.90 -14.84
CA LYS A 185 21.15 -16.83 -16.20
C LYS A 185 21.70 -15.43 -16.55
N TYR A 186 21.23 -14.37 -15.88
CA TYR A 186 21.48 -12.98 -16.29
C TYR A 186 21.91 -12.08 -15.13
N ILE A 187 22.95 -12.50 -14.38
CA ILE A 187 23.47 -11.67 -13.28
C ILE A 187 24.34 -10.56 -13.86
N THR A 188 24.05 -9.32 -13.53
CA THR A 188 24.84 -8.17 -13.97
C THR A 188 26.19 -8.13 -13.23
N ASP A 189 27.25 -7.79 -13.95
CA ASP A 189 28.56 -7.51 -13.35
C ASP A 189 28.44 -6.39 -12.30
N PRO A 190 29.07 -6.53 -11.11
CA PRO A 190 29.00 -5.51 -10.07
C PRO A 190 29.34 -4.09 -10.54
N GLY A 191 30.39 -3.92 -11.33
CA GLY A 191 30.81 -2.63 -11.87
C GLY A 191 29.82 -1.99 -12.86
N LYS A 192 28.82 -2.74 -13.32
CA LYS A 192 27.82 -2.28 -14.29
C LYS A 192 26.43 -2.10 -13.69
N ILE A 193 26.23 -2.46 -12.42
CA ILE A 193 24.90 -2.43 -11.78
C ILE A 193 24.29 -1.03 -11.84
N ASP A 194 25.03 -0.02 -11.38
CA ASP A 194 24.55 1.36 -11.33
C ASP A 194 24.08 1.87 -12.70
N ALA A 195 24.94 1.75 -13.70
CA ALA A 195 24.63 2.19 -15.06
C ALA A 195 23.47 1.38 -15.68
N THR A 196 23.39 0.07 -15.42
CA THR A 196 22.36 -0.81 -15.97
C THR A 196 21.00 -0.51 -15.33
N LEU A 197 20.94 -0.39 -13.99
CA LEU A 197 19.72 -0.06 -13.28
C LEU A 197 19.19 1.32 -13.67
N GLY A 198 20.10 2.30 -13.80
CA GLY A 198 19.74 3.64 -14.29
C GLY A 198 19.11 3.62 -15.70
N LYS A 199 19.62 2.79 -16.61
CA LYS A 199 19.04 2.61 -17.95
C LYS A 199 17.65 1.95 -17.89
N ILE A 200 17.49 0.91 -17.06
CA ILE A 200 16.21 0.20 -16.88
C ILE A 200 15.16 1.15 -16.33
N ILE A 201 15.48 1.90 -15.27
CA ILE A 201 14.56 2.88 -14.69
C ILE A 201 14.18 3.95 -15.71
N LYS A 202 15.16 4.52 -16.42
CA LYS A 202 14.88 5.52 -17.45
C LYS A 202 14.00 4.97 -18.57
N GLY A 203 14.23 3.74 -19.01
CA GLY A 203 13.40 3.08 -20.01
C GLY A 203 11.96 2.90 -19.51
N TYR A 204 11.79 2.43 -18.30
CA TYR A 204 10.49 2.21 -17.66
C TYR A 204 9.71 3.53 -17.48
N GLU A 205 10.34 4.58 -16.91
CA GLU A 205 9.69 5.88 -16.67
C GLU A 205 9.35 6.66 -17.95
N ASN A 206 9.93 6.29 -19.09
CA ASN A 206 9.64 6.89 -20.40
C ASN A 206 8.56 6.15 -21.21
N LEU A 207 7.95 5.10 -20.66
CA LEU A 207 6.82 4.42 -21.30
C LEU A 207 5.57 5.31 -21.26
N ASP A 208 4.83 5.37 -22.36
CA ASP A 208 3.60 6.14 -22.47
C ASP A 208 2.48 5.55 -21.57
N GLU A 209 2.41 4.23 -21.49
CA GLU A 209 1.47 3.49 -20.64
C GLU A 209 2.22 2.42 -19.84
N ILE A 210 1.90 2.33 -18.56
CA ILE A 210 2.45 1.31 -17.66
C ILE A 210 1.31 0.49 -17.10
N GLY A 211 1.22 -0.74 -17.55
CA GLY A 211 0.27 -1.74 -17.09
C GLY A 211 0.96 -2.89 -16.35
N MET A 212 0.23 -3.98 -16.19
CA MET A 212 0.72 -5.18 -15.50
C MET A 212 1.98 -5.74 -16.15
N THR A 213 2.01 -5.82 -17.48
CA THR A 213 3.13 -6.41 -18.22
C THR A 213 4.43 -5.65 -17.98
N GLU A 214 4.40 -4.33 -18.05
CA GLU A 214 5.55 -3.44 -17.88
C GLU A 214 6.07 -3.50 -16.43
N ILE A 215 5.17 -3.56 -15.45
CA ILE A 215 5.51 -3.71 -14.02
C ILE A 215 6.19 -5.06 -13.79
N LEU A 216 5.66 -6.15 -14.33
CA LEU A 216 6.26 -7.48 -14.21
C LEU A 216 7.60 -7.56 -14.93
N GLU A 217 7.74 -6.94 -16.10
CA GLU A 217 9.00 -6.91 -16.84
C GLU A 217 10.09 -6.16 -16.06
N PHE A 218 9.75 -4.99 -15.51
CA PHE A 218 10.68 -4.26 -14.61
C PHE A 218 11.11 -5.14 -13.43
N HIS A 219 10.13 -5.80 -12.78
CA HIS A 219 10.42 -6.68 -11.65
C HIS A 219 11.36 -7.84 -12.03
N VAL A 220 11.13 -8.48 -13.18
CA VAL A 220 11.98 -9.56 -13.67
C VAL A 220 13.40 -9.06 -13.98
N MET A 221 13.53 -7.92 -14.66
CA MET A 221 14.85 -7.34 -14.94
C MET A 221 15.61 -7.03 -13.65
N PHE A 222 14.92 -6.45 -12.66
CA PHE A 222 15.49 -6.17 -11.34
C PHE A 222 15.95 -7.44 -10.62
N GLU A 223 15.10 -8.48 -10.58
CA GLU A 223 15.39 -9.76 -9.94
C GLU A 223 16.55 -10.51 -10.63
N GLN A 224 16.61 -10.46 -11.96
CA GLN A 224 17.69 -11.10 -12.73
C GLN A 224 19.02 -10.37 -12.59
N MET A 225 19.00 -9.04 -12.46
CA MET A 225 20.20 -8.22 -12.26
C MET A 225 20.90 -8.52 -10.92
N VAL A 226 20.12 -8.82 -9.86
CA VAL A 226 20.61 -9.02 -8.49
C VAL A 226 21.48 -7.84 -8.02
N PRO A 227 20.94 -6.63 -7.88
CA PRO A 227 21.76 -5.46 -7.57
C PRO A 227 22.39 -5.48 -6.18
N PHE A 228 21.79 -6.14 -5.21
CA PHE A 228 22.24 -6.14 -3.83
C PHE A 228 22.79 -7.49 -3.38
N GLY A 229 23.53 -7.49 -2.26
CA GLY A 229 24.06 -8.70 -1.67
C GLY A 229 23.00 -9.68 -1.19
N ASP A 230 21.89 -9.18 -0.63
CA ASP A 230 20.67 -9.92 -0.29
C ASP A 230 19.45 -9.00 -0.38
N GLY A 231 18.25 -9.48 -0.05
CA GLY A 231 17.02 -8.68 0.00
C GLY A 231 16.40 -8.33 -1.35
N ASN A 232 17.01 -8.71 -2.49
CA ASN A 232 16.54 -8.33 -3.83
C ASN A 232 15.06 -8.70 -4.04
N GLY A 233 14.65 -9.93 -3.71
CA GLY A 233 13.27 -10.38 -3.88
C GLY A 233 12.25 -9.56 -3.08
N ARG A 234 12.58 -9.21 -1.85
CA ARG A 234 11.71 -8.38 -1.00
C ARG A 234 11.60 -6.96 -1.55
N VAL A 235 12.73 -6.34 -1.92
CA VAL A 235 12.76 -5.01 -2.56
C VAL A 235 11.99 -5.02 -3.88
N GLY A 236 12.23 -5.99 -4.75
CA GLY A 236 11.52 -6.11 -6.04
C GLY A 236 10.01 -6.23 -5.87
N ARG A 237 9.52 -7.01 -4.93
CA ARG A 237 8.08 -7.13 -4.63
C ARG A 237 7.49 -5.84 -4.05
N LEU A 238 8.22 -5.12 -3.22
CA LEU A 238 7.82 -3.81 -2.70
C LEU A 238 7.72 -2.76 -3.80
N ILE A 239 8.67 -2.73 -4.74
CA ILE A 239 8.64 -1.86 -5.93
C ILE A 239 7.42 -2.21 -6.79
N MET A 240 7.21 -3.49 -7.07
CA MET A 240 6.08 -3.97 -7.87
C MET A 240 4.74 -3.54 -7.26
N PHE A 241 4.57 -3.69 -5.95
CA PHE A 241 3.38 -3.23 -5.22
C PHE A 241 3.19 -1.71 -5.32
N LYS A 242 4.27 -0.93 -5.16
CA LYS A 242 4.27 0.53 -5.35
C LYS A 242 3.80 0.93 -6.74
N GLU A 243 4.38 0.32 -7.76
CA GLU A 243 4.09 0.70 -9.15
C GLU A 243 2.67 0.29 -9.56
N CYS A 244 2.15 -0.85 -9.07
CA CYS A 244 0.73 -1.18 -9.23
C CYS A 244 -0.16 -0.06 -8.65
N LEU A 245 0.11 0.39 -7.43
CA LEU A 245 -0.66 1.47 -6.81
C LEU A 245 -0.49 2.81 -7.54
N ARG A 246 0.70 3.13 -8.01
CA ARG A 246 0.99 4.39 -8.72
C ARG A 246 0.25 4.49 -10.05
N HIS A 247 0.20 3.39 -10.81
CA HIS A 247 -0.38 3.35 -12.15
C HIS A 247 -1.83 2.85 -12.18
N GLY A 248 -2.46 2.62 -11.02
CA GLY A 248 -3.85 2.18 -10.95
C GLY A 248 -4.07 0.74 -11.37
N VAL A 249 -3.01 -0.04 -11.47
CA VAL A 249 -3.06 -1.49 -11.65
C VAL A 249 -3.44 -2.11 -10.31
N MET A 250 -4.35 -3.09 -10.29
CA MET A 250 -4.70 -3.81 -9.07
C MET A 250 -3.43 -4.44 -8.47
N PRO A 251 -3.03 -4.07 -7.24
CA PRO A 251 -1.88 -4.69 -6.62
C PRO A 251 -2.15 -6.13 -6.23
N PHE A 252 -1.10 -6.85 -5.90
CA PHE A 252 -1.20 -8.24 -5.48
C PHE A 252 -0.08 -8.61 -4.49
N ILE A 253 -0.34 -9.67 -3.73
CA ILE A 253 0.60 -10.24 -2.77
C ILE A 253 0.92 -11.67 -3.22
N LEU A 254 2.18 -11.91 -3.54
CA LEU A 254 2.66 -13.24 -3.88
C LEU A 254 2.89 -14.04 -2.61
N ASP A 255 2.25 -15.19 -2.50
CA ASP A 255 2.39 -16.09 -1.36
C ASP A 255 3.52 -17.13 -1.55
N ASP A 256 3.95 -17.73 -0.45
CA ASP A 256 5.02 -18.73 -0.45
C ASP A 256 4.59 -20.07 -1.08
N LYS A 257 3.28 -20.36 -1.16
CA LYS A 257 2.76 -21.57 -1.82
C LYS A 257 3.08 -21.59 -3.31
N HIS A 258 3.09 -20.41 -3.95
CA HIS A 258 3.40 -20.24 -5.37
C HIS A 258 4.87 -19.88 -5.64
N ARG A 259 5.75 -19.98 -4.63
CA ARG A 259 7.17 -19.59 -4.73
C ARG A 259 7.88 -20.27 -5.90
N ASN A 260 7.67 -21.55 -6.13
CA ASN A 260 8.35 -22.27 -7.20
C ASN A 260 7.89 -21.81 -8.59
N GLN A 261 6.58 -21.59 -8.78
CA GLN A 261 6.02 -21.08 -10.04
C GLN A 261 6.51 -19.66 -10.30
N TYR A 262 6.53 -18.81 -9.27
CA TYR A 262 7.07 -17.46 -9.35
C TYR A 262 8.56 -17.45 -9.77
N ILE A 263 9.42 -18.25 -9.12
CA ILE A 263 10.84 -18.33 -9.47
C ILE A 263 11.01 -18.83 -10.90
N LYS A 264 10.27 -19.87 -11.28
CA LYS A 264 10.30 -20.41 -12.63
C LYS A 264 9.84 -19.38 -13.67
N GLY A 265 8.76 -18.65 -13.38
CA GLY A 265 8.25 -17.59 -14.24
C GLY A 265 9.25 -16.46 -14.46
N ILE A 266 10.02 -16.06 -13.42
CA ILE A 266 11.12 -15.09 -13.58
C ILE A 266 12.25 -15.66 -14.46
N GLN A 267 12.62 -16.92 -14.27
CA GLN A 267 13.71 -17.55 -15.00
C GLN A 267 13.39 -17.70 -16.48
N GLU A 268 12.16 -18.03 -16.81
CA GLU A 268 11.67 -18.34 -18.16
C GLU A 268 10.94 -17.15 -18.82
N TRP A 269 10.97 -15.97 -18.22
CA TRP A 269 10.23 -14.78 -18.70
C TRP A 269 10.45 -14.43 -20.16
N ARG A 270 11.67 -14.61 -20.66
CA ARG A 270 12.02 -14.31 -22.05
C ARG A 270 11.46 -15.35 -23.02
N GLU A 271 11.35 -16.58 -22.58
CA GLU A 271 10.83 -17.71 -23.34
C GLU A 271 9.30 -17.82 -23.23
N ASP A 272 8.77 -17.60 -22.02
CA ASP A 272 7.35 -17.76 -21.72
C ASP A 272 6.90 -16.82 -20.59
N ARG A 273 6.34 -15.68 -20.95
CA ARG A 273 5.80 -14.69 -20.02
C ARG A 273 4.54 -15.18 -19.29
N THR A 274 3.81 -16.14 -19.87
CA THR A 274 2.51 -16.56 -19.37
C THR A 274 2.59 -17.16 -17.97
N LYS A 275 3.68 -17.84 -17.63
CA LYS A 275 3.87 -18.49 -16.33
C LYS A 275 3.84 -17.52 -15.16
N PHE A 276 4.59 -16.43 -15.25
CA PHE A 276 4.58 -15.43 -14.19
C PHE A 276 3.29 -14.60 -14.22
N MET A 277 2.77 -14.28 -15.39
CA MET A 277 1.50 -13.57 -15.52
C MET A 277 0.34 -14.34 -14.87
N GLN A 278 0.26 -15.66 -15.04
CA GLN A 278 -0.76 -16.49 -14.38
C GLN A 278 -0.67 -16.42 -12.85
N VAL A 279 0.55 -16.52 -12.30
CA VAL A 279 0.76 -16.38 -10.84
C VAL A 279 0.35 -14.99 -10.36
N ALA A 280 0.68 -13.94 -11.12
CA ALA A 280 0.35 -12.58 -10.79
C ALA A 280 -1.17 -12.33 -10.85
N PHE A 281 -1.85 -12.78 -11.89
CA PHE A 281 -3.31 -12.65 -12.01
C PHE A 281 -4.06 -13.41 -10.91
N ALA A 282 -3.67 -14.65 -10.62
CA ALA A 282 -4.27 -15.38 -9.51
C ALA A 282 -4.04 -14.69 -8.15
N ALA A 283 -2.91 -14.00 -7.98
CA ALA A 283 -2.65 -13.21 -6.79
C ALA A 283 -3.46 -11.89 -6.76
N GLN A 284 -3.72 -11.28 -7.94
CA GLN A 284 -4.62 -10.13 -8.04
C GLN A 284 -6.06 -10.49 -7.67
N GLU A 285 -6.58 -11.60 -8.17
CA GLU A 285 -7.94 -12.07 -7.84
C GLU A 285 -8.10 -12.26 -6.33
N ARG A 286 -7.10 -12.85 -5.66
CA ARG A 286 -7.10 -12.96 -4.20
C ARG A 286 -7.09 -11.60 -3.50
N PHE A 287 -6.32 -10.65 -4.01
CA PHE A 287 -6.27 -9.30 -3.43
C PHE A 287 -7.59 -8.56 -3.65
N GLU A 288 -8.19 -8.71 -4.81
CA GLU A 288 -9.48 -8.12 -5.16
C GLU A 288 -10.60 -8.64 -4.26
N HIS A 289 -10.62 -9.95 -4.03
CA HIS A 289 -11.53 -10.56 -3.07
C HIS A 289 -11.36 -9.98 -1.65
N GLN A 290 -10.13 -9.84 -1.17
CA GLN A 290 -9.87 -9.19 0.12
C GLN A 290 -10.32 -7.72 0.15
N LEU A 291 -10.15 -7.00 -0.94
CA LEU A 291 -10.65 -5.62 -1.07
C LEU A 291 -12.17 -5.56 -0.92
N GLU A 292 -12.91 -6.49 -1.53
CA GLU A 292 -14.36 -6.56 -1.41
C GLU A 292 -14.82 -6.92 0.02
N LEU A 293 -14.14 -7.86 0.68
CA LEU A 293 -14.42 -8.19 2.08
C LEU A 293 -14.25 -6.97 2.99
N HIS A 294 -13.18 -6.18 2.79
CA HIS A 294 -12.97 -4.94 3.55
C HIS A 294 -14.01 -3.86 3.23
N LYS A 295 -14.50 -3.76 2.00
CA LYS A 295 -15.60 -2.84 1.65
C LYS A 295 -16.90 -3.24 2.37
N LEU A 296 -17.24 -4.52 2.38
CA LEU A 296 -18.42 -5.04 3.07
C LEU A 296 -18.34 -4.80 4.58
N ALA A 297 -17.18 -5.03 5.20
CA ALA A 297 -16.98 -4.77 6.61
C ALA A 297 -17.13 -3.28 6.97
N GLU A 298 -16.57 -2.38 6.16
CA GLU A 298 -16.75 -0.92 6.31
C GLU A 298 -18.22 -0.50 6.17
N TYR A 299 -18.96 -1.11 5.22
CA TYR A 299 -20.38 -0.85 5.02
C TYR A 299 -21.22 -1.29 6.23
N ARG A 300 -21.01 -2.53 6.73
CA ARG A 300 -21.69 -3.07 7.90
C ARG A 300 -21.44 -2.21 9.15
N SER A 301 -20.19 -1.79 9.38
CA SER A 301 -19.86 -0.92 10.52
C SER A 301 -20.55 0.44 10.43
N ARG A 302 -20.66 1.04 9.26
CA ARG A 302 -21.37 2.31 9.07
C ARG A 302 -22.88 2.15 9.26
N ALA A 303 -23.46 1.07 8.73
CA ALA A 303 -24.87 0.77 8.89
C ALA A 303 -25.24 0.57 10.37
N TYR A 304 -24.37 -0.13 11.11
CA TYR A 304 -24.54 -0.32 12.55
C TYR A 304 -24.48 1.01 13.32
N MET A 305 -23.49 1.86 13.05
CA MET A 305 -23.38 3.18 13.69
C MET A 305 -24.60 4.06 13.39
N ASN A 306 -25.05 4.13 12.12
CA ASN A 306 -26.20 4.92 11.76
C ASN A 306 -27.52 4.44 12.38
N GLN A 307 -27.63 3.16 12.75
CA GLN A 307 -28.81 2.63 13.46
C GLN A 307 -28.80 2.98 14.95
N HIS A 308 -27.62 3.20 15.55
CA HIS A 308 -27.48 3.46 16.99
C HIS A 308 -27.28 4.95 17.33
N ASP A 309 -27.00 5.82 16.32
CA ASP A 309 -26.98 7.29 16.50
C ASP A 309 -28.40 7.88 16.75
N HIS A 310 -29.46 7.08 16.65
CA HIS A 310 -30.84 7.48 17.00
C HIS A 310 -31.23 7.17 18.44
N ASP A 311 -30.40 6.50 19.22
CA ASP A 311 -30.63 6.16 20.62
C ASP A 311 -29.73 6.98 21.58
N GLU A 312 -29.46 8.26 21.27
CA GLU A 312 -28.76 9.13 22.20
C GLU A 312 -29.66 9.56 23.37
N ASN A 313 -29.61 8.80 24.45
CA ASN A 313 -29.70 9.27 25.84
C ASN A 313 -29.08 8.24 26.79
N ILE A 314 -27.76 8.10 26.79
CA ILE A 314 -27.04 7.41 27.87
C ILE A 314 -25.80 8.24 28.23
N ASP A 315 -25.78 8.64 29.51
CA ASP A 315 -24.81 9.46 30.23
C ASP A 315 -23.34 9.21 29.84
N ASP A 316 -22.66 10.30 29.50
CA ASP A 316 -21.21 10.41 29.47
C ASP A 316 -20.60 10.06 30.84
N LYS A 317 -20.07 8.85 30.98
CA LYS A 317 -19.06 8.54 31.99
C LYS A 317 -17.76 8.17 31.28
N PRO A 318 -16.64 8.81 31.62
CA PRO A 318 -15.35 8.45 31.06
C PRO A 318 -14.95 7.04 31.50
N TYR A 319 -14.56 6.22 30.54
CA TYR A 319 -14.01 4.89 30.78
C TYR A 319 -12.65 5.03 31.47
N VAL A 320 -12.59 4.61 32.75
CA VAL A 320 -11.35 4.48 33.50
C VAL A 320 -10.83 3.07 33.27
N ASP A 321 -9.60 2.97 32.76
CA ASP A 321 -8.88 1.70 32.69
C ASP A 321 -8.63 1.17 34.10
N GLU A 322 -9.44 0.23 34.55
CA GLU A 322 -9.08 -0.66 35.64
C GLU A 322 -8.32 -1.86 35.03
N GLU A 323 -7.07 -2.01 35.48
CA GLU A 323 -6.28 -3.21 35.30
C GLU A 323 -6.96 -4.36 36.04
N ASP A 324 -7.60 -5.27 35.31
CA ASP A 324 -8.00 -6.55 35.84
C ASP A 324 -7.14 -7.67 35.27
N GLU A 325 -6.37 -8.24 36.17
CA GLU A 325 -5.80 -9.58 36.06
C GLU A 325 -6.93 -10.61 35.94
N GLU A 326 -6.63 -11.65 35.16
CA GLU A 326 -7.35 -12.92 34.97
C GLU A 326 -8.40 -13.02 33.87
N GLY A 327 -7.90 -13.64 32.79
CA GLY A 327 -8.38 -14.81 32.13
C GLY A 327 -9.81 -14.92 31.63
N HIS A 328 -9.91 -15.34 30.45
CA HIS A 328 -11.00 -15.92 29.65
C HIS A 328 -11.65 -14.96 28.65
N ASN A 329 -10.94 -14.81 27.56
CA ASN A 329 -11.51 -14.28 26.33
C ASN A 329 -12.30 -15.41 25.62
N THR A 330 -13.55 -15.59 26.01
CA THR A 330 -14.49 -16.42 25.24
C THR A 330 -15.11 -15.55 24.15
N MET A 331 -14.64 -15.70 22.91
CA MET A 331 -15.40 -15.22 21.76
C MET A 331 -16.81 -15.85 21.77
N PRO A 332 -17.84 -15.09 21.38
CA PRO A 332 -19.19 -15.67 21.22
C PRO A 332 -19.13 -16.80 20.19
N GLN A 333 -19.67 -17.96 20.57
CA GLN A 333 -19.68 -19.19 19.73
C GLN A 333 -20.34 -19.01 18.35
N ASN A 334 -21.19 -18.00 18.18
CA ASN A 334 -21.89 -17.73 16.93
C ASN A 334 -21.00 -17.20 15.79
N LEU A 335 -19.82 -16.59 16.10
CA LEU A 335 -18.89 -16.11 15.06
C LEU A 335 -18.04 -17.24 14.45
N LYS A 336 -17.83 -18.33 15.18
CA LYS A 336 -17.06 -19.48 14.65
C LYS A 336 -17.82 -20.27 13.59
N ASN A 337 -19.15 -20.36 13.71
CA ASN A 337 -19.96 -21.15 12.77
C ASN A 337 -20.20 -20.43 11.44
N GLU A 338 -20.18 -19.08 11.42
CA GLU A 338 -20.34 -18.33 10.16
C GLU A 338 -19.07 -18.32 9.30
N GLU A 339 -17.87 -18.40 9.90
CA GLU A 339 -16.62 -18.51 9.13
C GLU A 339 -16.43 -19.90 8.49
N GLU A 340 -16.90 -20.96 9.14
CA GLU A 340 -16.85 -22.31 8.57
C GLU A 340 -17.89 -22.52 7.45
N GLU A 341 -19.09 -21.94 7.55
CA GLU A 341 -20.11 -22.00 6.49
C GLU A 341 -19.74 -21.20 5.23
N ILE A 342 -19.08 -20.07 5.38
CA ILE A 342 -18.64 -19.25 4.22
C ILE A 342 -17.55 -19.97 3.43
N ASP A 343 -16.68 -20.74 4.07
CA ASP A 343 -15.56 -21.42 3.42
C ASP A 343 -16.02 -22.64 2.64
N GLU A 344 -16.99 -23.41 3.13
CA GLU A 344 -17.57 -24.56 2.41
C GLU A 344 -18.45 -24.15 1.23
N ASP A 345 -19.30 -23.15 1.37
CA ASP A 345 -20.16 -22.66 0.30
C ASP A 345 -19.36 -21.92 -0.78
N PHE A 346 -18.29 -21.22 -0.39
CA PHE A 346 -17.33 -20.64 -1.32
C PHE A 346 -16.62 -21.72 -2.13
N LEU A 347 -16.13 -22.77 -1.50
CA LEU A 347 -15.45 -23.87 -2.17
C LEU A 347 -16.39 -24.64 -3.12
N ARG A 348 -17.67 -24.80 -2.78
CA ARG A 348 -18.68 -25.43 -3.65
C ARG A 348 -19.06 -24.56 -4.84
N ALA A 349 -19.21 -23.25 -4.64
CA ALA A 349 -19.57 -22.30 -5.71
C ALA A 349 -18.52 -22.22 -6.82
N PHE A 350 -17.26 -22.52 -6.51
CA PHE A 350 -16.12 -22.50 -7.46
C PHE A 350 -15.63 -23.89 -7.86
N GLY A 351 -16.34 -24.97 -7.50
CA GLY A 351 -15.98 -26.34 -7.87
C GLY A 351 -14.68 -26.85 -7.24
N LEU A 352 -14.25 -26.25 -6.12
CA LEU A 352 -13.01 -26.55 -5.41
C LEU A 352 -13.21 -27.49 -4.21
N ALA A 353 -14.45 -27.78 -3.80
CA ALA A 353 -14.80 -28.85 -2.88
C ALA A 353 -15.26 -30.09 -3.68
N ARG A 354 -14.68 -31.27 -3.35
CA ARG A 354 -15.15 -32.57 -3.84
C ARG A 354 -16.30 -33.06 -2.99
#